data_187838a64faa795bb0597753bc11b622
#
_entry.id   187838a64faa795bb0597753bc11b622
#
_cell.length_a   1.000
_cell.length_b   1.000
_cell.length_c   1.000
_cell.angle_alpha   90.00
_cell.angle_beta   90.00
_cell.angle_gamma   90.00
#
_symmetry.space_group_name_H-M   'P 1'
#
loop_
_entity.id
_entity.type
_entity.pdbx_description
1 polymer ?
#
loop_
_entity_poly.entity_id
_entity_poly.type
_entity_poly.pdbx_seq_one_letter_code
_entity_poly.pdbx_strand_id
1 'polypeptide(L)'
;MSYTTSAVSQQITALERDVGVSLLERGPWGARPTPAGTRLLEHAERIIAAITAAETDLRQLATASPDLIRVASFTSAAAAILPRALARFRTQHPRTEVRLVDADPDDGVALLANGGADAAIITEVPGEPAQYSDVVAVPVYDDEFFVVLPPTHRLATVAEVPLLALADEQWVVSSATGTCPDTRVFHNACRHAGFVPSVTFRAEDYSTVQGLVAANLGVSLVPSLAAAGARTDVAVRRVAGRRPVRRIAVATATAPERGTALATWVALVRNVGARLTADEVYSVPARPFSVA
;
A
#
# COMPACT_ATOMS: atom_id res chain seq x y z
N MET A 1 -1.54 -5.20 -27.92
CA MET A 1 -2.42 -6.01 -28.82
C MET A 1 -3.75 -6.17 -28.10
N SER A 2 -4.85 -5.71 -28.70
CA SER A 2 -6.20 -5.87 -28.11
C SER A 2 -6.75 -7.23 -28.57
N TYR A 3 -6.82 -8.19 -27.68
CA TYR A 3 -7.49 -9.45 -27.95
C TYR A 3 -9.00 -9.30 -27.75
N THR A 4 -9.81 -9.88 -28.63
CA THR A 4 -11.26 -9.96 -28.40
C THR A 4 -11.56 -11.03 -27.35
N THR A 5 -12.66 -10.86 -26.61
CA THR A 5 -13.11 -11.85 -25.61
C THR A 5 -13.25 -13.26 -26.20
N SER A 6 -13.64 -13.36 -27.48
CA SER A 6 -13.74 -14.62 -28.22
C SER A 6 -12.36 -15.27 -28.43
N ALA A 7 -11.34 -14.48 -28.80
CA ALA A 7 -9.98 -15.00 -29.04
C ALA A 7 -9.37 -15.52 -27.73
N VAL A 8 -9.53 -14.79 -26.62
CA VAL A 8 -9.08 -15.22 -25.29
C VAL A 8 -9.77 -16.54 -24.88
N SER A 9 -11.10 -16.63 -25.09
CA SER A 9 -11.86 -17.84 -24.75
C SER A 9 -11.38 -19.07 -25.55
N GLN A 10 -11.05 -18.90 -26.83
CA GLN A 10 -10.54 -19.98 -27.65
C GLN A 10 -9.15 -20.46 -27.21
N GLN A 11 -8.26 -19.53 -26.82
CA GLN A 11 -6.93 -19.87 -26.31
C GLN A 11 -7.00 -20.61 -24.97
N ILE A 12 -7.88 -20.19 -24.06
CA ILE A 12 -8.09 -20.93 -22.80
C ILE A 12 -8.63 -22.34 -23.07
N THR A 13 -9.61 -22.49 -23.97
CA THR A 13 -10.13 -23.82 -24.33
C THR A 13 -9.07 -24.74 -25.00
N ALA A 14 -8.15 -24.14 -25.76
CA ALA A 14 -7.03 -24.90 -26.31
C ALA A 14 -6.09 -25.36 -25.19
N LEU A 15 -5.75 -24.47 -24.27
CA LEU A 15 -4.90 -24.79 -23.12
C LEU A 15 -5.54 -25.86 -22.21
N GLU A 16 -6.85 -25.78 -21.93
CA GLU A 16 -7.59 -26.83 -21.18
C GLU A 16 -7.49 -28.21 -21.85
N ARG A 17 -7.54 -28.22 -23.16
CA ARG A 17 -7.38 -29.46 -23.93
C ARG A 17 -5.96 -30.02 -23.84
N ASP A 18 -4.94 -29.14 -23.89
CA ASP A 18 -3.53 -29.55 -23.84
C ASP A 18 -3.15 -30.05 -22.43
N VAL A 19 -3.66 -29.42 -21.38
CA VAL A 19 -3.37 -29.83 -19.97
C VAL A 19 -4.34 -30.90 -19.46
N GLY A 20 -5.43 -31.19 -20.17
CA GLY A 20 -6.39 -32.24 -19.84
C GLY A 20 -7.29 -31.98 -18.65
N VAL A 21 -7.37 -30.72 -18.16
CA VAL A 21 -8.21 -30.32 -17.05
C VAL A 21 -8.91 -28.98 -17.34
N SER A 22 -10.13 -28.80 -16.84
CA SER A 22 -10.83 -27.52 -16.95
C SER A 22 -10.20 -26.48 -16.03
N LEU A 23 -9.91 -25.31 -16.59
CA LEU A 23 -9.32 -24.18 -15.87
C LEU A 23 -10.36 -23.12 -15.47
N LEU A 24 -11.49 -23.07 -16.18
CA LEU A 24 -12.58 -22.15 -15.91
C LEU A 24 -13.92 -22.89 -15.73
N GLU A 25 -14.67 -22.46 -14.72
CA GLU A 25 -16.09 -22.75 -14.57
C GLU A 25 -16.91 -21.60 -15.16
N ARG A 26 -17.87 -21.92 -16.06
CA ARG A 26 -18.73 -20.94 -16.72
C ARG A 26 -20.15 -21.07 -16.19
N GLY A 27 -20.73 -19.94 -15.81
CA GLY A 27 -22.10 -19.87 -15.28
C GLY A 27 -22.80 -18.55 -15.59
N PRO A 28 -24.04 -18.37 -15.13
CA PRO A 28 -24.79 -17.13 -15.30
C PRO A 28 -24.09 -15.89 -14.73
N TRP A 29 -23.12 -16.11 -13.82
CA TRP A 29 -22.28 -15.09 -13.18
C TRP A 29 -20.99 -14.77 -13.95
N GLY A 30 -20.76 -15.34 -15.15
CA GLY A 30 -19.53 -15.23 -15.93
C GLY A 30 -18.62 -16.45 -15.80
N ALA A 31 -17.28 -16.24 -15.88
CA ALA A 31 -16.27 -17.29 -15.75
C ALA A 31 -15.47 -17.10 -14.45
N ARG A 32 -15.21 -18.21 -13.73
CA ARG A 32 -14.38 -18.24 -12.53
C ARG A 32 -13.31 -19.30 -12.68
N PRO A 33 -12.09 -19.10 -12.12
CA PRO A 33 -11.07 -20.13 -12.11
C PRO A 33 -11.53 -21.37 -11.30
N THR A 34 -11.25 -22.55 -11.82
CA THR A 34 -11.29 -23.80 -11.05
C THR A 34 -10.09 -23.85 -10.08
N PRO A 35 -10.01 -24.81 -9.14
CA PRO A 35 -8.78 -25.02 -8.35
C PRO A 35 -7.53 -25.23 -9.23
N ALA A 36 -7.68 -25.92 -10.36
CA ALA A 36 -6.60 -26.08 -11.33
C ALA A 36 -6.26 -24.75 -12.03
N GLY A 37 -7.28 -23.95 -12.37
CA GLY A 37 -7.13 -22.61 -12.94
C GLY A 37 -6.41 -21.67 -12.00
N THR A 38 -6.77 -21.65 -10.71
CA THR A 38 -6.08 -20.85 -9.70
C THR A 38 -4.61 -21.24 -9.57
N ARG A 39 -4.33 -22.53 -9.55
CA ARG A 39 -2.95 -23.03 -9.49
C ARG A 39 -2.13 -22.67 -10.73
N LEU A 40 -2.75 -22.72 -11.91
CA LEU A 40 -2.09 -22.31 -13.16
C LEU A 40 -1.85 -20.79 -13.17
N LEU A 41 -2.76 -19.98 -12.65
CA LEU A 41 -2.61 -18.53 -12.54
C LEU A 41 -1.36 -18.16 -11.73
N GLU A 42 -1.16 -18.80 -10.58
CA GLU A 42 0.04 -18.63 -9.74
C GLU A 42 1.34 -18.96 -10.49
N HIS A 43 1.32 -19.99 -11.36
CA HIS A 43 2.47 -20.34 -12.21
C HIS A 43 2.65 -19.34 -13.36
N ALA A 44 1.55 -18.90 -14.00
CA ALA A 44 1.59 -17.95 -15.10
C ALA A 44 2.16 -16.59 -14.65
N GLU A 45 1.76 -16.11 -13.49
CA GLU A 45 2.30 -14.88 -12.89
C GLU A 45 3.83 -14.97 -12.69
N ARG A 46 4.34 -16.10 -12.18
CA ARG A 46 5.79 -16.32 -12.02
C ARG A 46 6.53 -16.40 -13.36
N ILE A 47 5.94 -17.00 -14.38
CA ILE A 47 6.53 -17.07 -15.72
C ILE A 47 6.60 -15.69 -16.35
N ILE A 48 5.51 -14.91 -16.30
CA ILE A 48 5.46 -13.55 -16.83
C ILE A 48 6.48 -12.68 -16.11
N ALA A 49 6.57 -12.79 -14.78
CA ALA A 49 7.56 -12.10 -13.98
C ALA A 49 9.01 -12.43 -14.42
N ALA A 50 9.32 -13.72 -14.65
CA ALA A 50 10.64 -14.14 -15.10
C ALA A 50 10.98 -13.63 -16.51
N ILE A 51 10.00 -13.59 -17.42
CA ILE A 51 10.17 -13.00 -18.76
C ILE A 51 10.45 -11.50 -18.66
N THR A 52 9.68 -10.78 -17.84
CA THR A 52 9.85 -9.34 -17.62
C THR A 52 11.24 -9.03 -17.02
N ALA A 53 11.71 -9.87 -16.09
CA ALA A 53 13.05 -9.75 -15.53
C ALA A 53 14.13 -9.92 -16.61
N ALA A 54 14.04 -10.99 -17.42
CA ALA A 54 14.99 -11.24 -18.50
C ALA A 54 14.99 -10.14 -19.56
N GLU A 55 13.83 -9.62 -19.95
CA GLU A 55 13.73 -8.46 -20.84
C GLU A 55 14.37 -7.19 -20.24
N THR A 56 14.25 -7.04 -18.94
CA THR A 56 14.82 -5.91 -18.22
C THR A 56 16.34 -5.99 -18.18
N ASP A 57 16.89 -7.17 -17.87
CA ASP A 57 18.32 -7.43 -17.87
C ASP A 57 18.94 -7.20 -19.27
N LEU A 58 18.28 -7.70 -20.31
CA LEU A 58 18.70 -7.50 -21.69
C LEU A 58 18.67 -6.03 -22.11
N ARG A 59 17.64 -5.27 -21.68
CA ARG A 59 17.58 -3.83 -21.93
C ARG A 59 18.69 -3.05 -21.18
N GLN A 60 19.04 -3.45 -19.97
CA GLN A 60 20.16 -2.87 -19.23
C GLN A 60 21.50 -3.12 -19.93
N LEU A 61 21.69 -4.29 -20.53
CA LEU A 61 22.88 -4.62 -21.32
C LEU A 61 22.92 -3.91 -22.68
N ALA A 62 21.77 -3.69 -23.31
CA ALA A 62 21.66 -3.12 -24.65
C ALA A 62 21.75 -1.58 -24.70
N THR A 63 21.52 -0.91 -23.60
CA THR A 63 21.56 0.55 -23.51
C THR A 63 22.62 0.96 -22.50
N ALA A 64 23.57 1.79 -22.92
CA ALA A 64 24.26 2.74 -22.04
C ALA A 64 23.25 3.80 -21.60
N SER A 65 22.12 3.34 -21.06
CA SER A 65 21.03 4.18 -20.53
C SER A 65 21.49 4.87 -19.26
N PRO A 66 21.03 6.08 -18.99
CA PRO A 66 21.22 6.70 -17.69
C PRO A 66 20.77 5.69 -16.62
N ASP A 67 21.52 5.58 -15.52
CA ASP A 67 21.17 4.74 -14.40
C ASP A 67 19.68 4.91 -14.06
N LEU A 68 18.89 3.86 -14.18
CA LEU A 68 17.47 3.87 -13.89
C LEU A 68 17.23 3.15 -12.55
N ILE A 69 16.52 3.78 -11.65
CA ILE A 69 16.02 3.16 -10.42
C ILE A 69 14.49 3.11 -10.49
N ARG A 70 13.93 1.92 -10.41
CA ARG A 70 12.48 1.69 -10.33
C ARG A 70 12.08 1.51 -8.88
N VAL A 71 11.15 2.35 -8.41
CA VAL A 71 10.71 2.37 -7.03
C VAL A 71 9.22 2.05 -6.98
N ALA A 72 8.88 0.90 -6.44
CA ALA A 72 7.50 0.53 -6.15
C ALA A 72 7.04 1.20 -4.83
N SER A 73 5.84 1.76 -4.81
CA SER A 73 5.30 2.41 -3.61
C SER A 73 3.79 2.51 -3.67
N PHE A 74 3.16 2.33 -2.54
CA PHE A 74 1.74 2.63 -2.36
C PHE A 74 1.50 4.14 -2.19
N THR A 75 0.29 4.58 -2.52
CA THR A 75 -0.10 5.98 -2.69
C THR A 75 0.30 6.89 -1.53
N SER A 76 0.02 6.52 -0.26
CA SER A 76 0.28 7.43 0.88
C SER A 76 1.77 7.67 1.14
N ALA A 77 2.63 6.67 0.94
CA ALA A 77 4.09 6.83 1.03
C ALA A 77 4.64 7.59 -0.20
N ALA A 78 4.12 7.30 -1.38
CA ALA A 78 4.48 8.02 -2.60
C ALA A 78 4.18 9.52 -2.49
N ALA A 79 3.09 9.91 -1.84
CA ALA A 79 2.73 11.31 -1.65
C ALA A 79 3.56 12.02 -0.56
N ALA A 80 3.83 11.36 0.56
CA ALA A 80 4.43 12.01 1.73
C ALA A 80 5.96 11.89 1.81
N ILE A 81 6.52 10.75 1.42
CA ILE A 81 7.94 10.42 1.61
C ILE A 81 8.75 10.66 0.33
N LEU A 82 8.28 10.08 -0.79
CA LEU A 82 9.09 10.02 -2.00
C LEU A 82 9.43 11.38 -2.62
N PRO A 83 8.56 12.41 -2.66
CA PRO A 83 8.92 13.70 -3.26
C PRO A 83 10.10 14.37 -2.57
N ARG A 84 10.18 14.26 -1.23
CA ARG A 84 11.28 14.81 -0.44
C ARG A 84 12.60 14.06 -0.67
N ALA A 85 12.53 12.74 -0.83
CA ALA A 85 13.67 11.89 -1.15
C ALA A 85 14.15 12.15 -2.59
N LEU A 86 13.23 12.22 -3.56
CA LEU A 86 13.50 12.51 -4.98
C LEU A 86 14.18 13.86 -5.18
N ALA A 87 13.69 14.92 -4.51
CA ALA A 87 14.29 16.24 -4.61
C ALA A 87 15.77 16.22 -4.22
N ARG A 88 16.13 15.51 -3.15
CA ARG A 88 17.52 15.37 -2.70
C ARG A 88 18.32 14.44 -3.58
N PHE A 89 17.70 13.34 -4.04
CA PHE A 89 18.36 12.35 -4.89
C PHE A 89 18.80 12.98 -6.22
N ARG A 90 17.95 13.75 -6.86
CA ARG A 90 18.24 14.43 -8.14
C ARG A 90 19.43 15.39 -8.06
N THR A 91 19.70 15.98 -6.89
CA THR A 91 20.89 16.84 -6.72
C THR A 91 22.18 16.05 -6.62
N GLN A 92 22.14 14.82 -6.10
CA GLN A 92 23.31 13.95 -5.93
C GLN A 92 23.55 13.06 -7.16
N HIS A 93 22.49 12.65 -7.83
CA HIS A 93 22.50 11.75 -8.99
C HIS A 93 21.72 12.38 -10.17
N PRO A 94 22.18 13.49 -10.77
CA PRO A 94 21.42 14.22 -11.80
C PRO A 94 21.22 13.45 -13.11
N ARG A 95 22.02 12.39 -13.34
CA ARG A 95 21.92 11.54 -14.53
C ARG A 95 21.10 10.26 -14.30
N THR A 96 20.75 9.93 -13.06
CA THR A 96 19.97 8.77 -12.74
C THR A 96 18.48 9.09 -12.83
N GLU A 97 17.74 8.39 -13.70
CA GLU A 97 16.29 8.44 -13.75
C GLU A 97 15.70 7.64 -12.58
N VAL A 98 14.66 8.17 -11.92
CA VAL A 98 13.86 7.42 -10.97
C VAL A 98 12.44 7.29 -11.52
N ARG A 99 11.99 6.04 -11.70
CA ARG A 99 10.65 5.72 -12.14
C ARG A 99 9.84 5.19 -10.96
N LEU A 100 8.71 5.83 -10.69
CA LEU A 100 7.77 5.36 -9.68
C LEU A 100 6.80 4.36 -10.29
N VAL A 101 6.57 3.26 -9.56
CA VAL A 101 5.59 2.22 -9.90
C VAL A 101 4.58 2.19 -8.76
N ASP A 102 3.31 2.38 -9.08
CA ASP A 102 2.23 2.25 -8.09
C ASP A 102 2.02 0.76 -7.79
N ALA A 103 2.20 0.39 -6.54
CA ALA A 103 2.09 -1.00 -6.09
C ALA A 103 1.83 -1.07 -4.59
N ASP A 104 0.93 -1.95 -4.19
CA ASP A 104 0.77 -2.32 -2.78
C ASP A 104 2.00 -3.08 -2.26
N PRO A 105 2.21 -3.18 -0.95
CA PRO A 105 3.41 -3.81 -0.38
C PRO A 105 3.71 -5.22 -0.91
N ASP A 106 2.70 -6.08 -1.05
CA ASP A 106 2.86 -7.46 -1.55
C ASP A 106 3.30 -7.46 -3.02
N ASP A 107 2.68 -6.62 -3.85
CA ASP A 107 3.03 -6.44 -5.27
C ASP A 107 4.43 -5.82 -5.41
N GLY A 108 4.77 -4.86 -4.55
CA GLY A 108 6.10 -4.27 -4.48
C GLY A 108 7.20 -5.30 -4.21
N VAL A 109 6.97 -6.22 -3.29
CA VAL A 109 7.89 -7.35 -3.02
C VAL A 109 7.96 -8.31 -4.20
N ALA A 110 6.82 -8.61 -4.84
CA ALA A 110 6.81 -9.42 -6.06
C ALA A 110 7.61 -8.76 -7.19
N LEU A 111 7.50 -7.43 -7.35
CA LEU A 111 8.31 -6.66 -8.31
C LEU A 111 9.80 -6.70 -8.00
N LEU A 112 10.21 -6.68 -6.71
CA LEU A 112 11.62 -6.88 -6.34
C LEU A 112 12.11 -8.27 -6.75
N ALA A 113 11.33 -9.31 -6.47
CA ALA A 113 11.69 -10.69 -6.75
C ALA A 113 11.85 -10.97 -8.26
N ASN A 114 11.09 -10.29 -9.11
CA ASN A 114 11.11 -10.47 -10.56
C ASN A 114 11.91 -9.41 -11.33
N GLY A 115 12.65 -8.53 -10.62
CA GLY A 115 13.43 -7.46 -11.25
C GLY A 115 12.59 -6.33 -11.86
N GLY A 116 11.30 -6.24 -11.58
CA GLY A 116 10.40 -5.17 -12.00
C GLY A 116 10.60 -3.87 -11.22
N ALA A 117 11.15 -3.97 -10.01
CA ALA A 117 11.56 -2.83 -9.19
C ALA A 117 12.95 -3.08 -8.57
N ASP A 118 13.66 -2.00 -8.27
CA ASP A 118 14.98 -2.00 -7.62
C ASP A 118 14.85 -1.70 -6.12
N ALA A 119 13.79 -0.95 -5.74
CA ALA A 119 13.38 -0.71 -4.36
C ALA A 119 11.86 -0.73 -4.27
N ALA A 120 11.34 -1.12 -3.10
CA ALA A 120 9.91 -1.06 -2.79
C ALA A 120 9.68 -0.44 -1.42
N ILE A 121 8.66 0.40 -1.31
CA ILE A 121 8.17 0.84 0.01
C ILE A 121 7.13 -0.17 0.48
N ILE A 122 7.40 -0.77 1.63
CA ILE A 122 6.57 -1.81 2.22
C ILE A 122 6.05 -1.39 3.59
N THR A 123 5.08 -2.13 4.10
CA THR A 123 4.57 -1.96 5.47
C THR A 123 4.71 -3.26 6.26
N GLU A 124 5.00 -3.11 7.55
CA GLU A 124 5.07 -4.20 8.51
C GLU A 124 4.20 -3.87 9.72
N VAL A 125 3.75 -4.89 10.44
CA VAL A 125 3.03 -4.73 11.70
C VAL A 125 4.03 -4.90 12.85
N PRO A 126 4.33 -3.85 13.64
CA PRO A 126 5.28 -3.95 14.74
C PRO A 126 4.87 -5.03 15.76
N GLY A 127 5.80 -5.92 16.08
CA GLY A 127 5.58 -7.04 17.02
C GLY A 127 5.04 -8.31 16.39
N GLU A 128 4.77 -8.32 15.10
CA GLU A 128 4.51 -9.54 14.32
C GLU A 128 5.82 -10.04 13.66
N PRO A 129 5.91 -11.33 13.32
CA PRO A 129 7.02 -11.86 12.51
C PRO A 129 7.13 -11.09 11.19
N ALA A 130 8.35 -10.95 10.68
CA ALA A 130 8.59 -10.33 9.38
C ALA A 130 7.77 -11.04 8.30
N GLN A 131 6.93 -10.29 7.59
CA GLN A 131 6.06 -10.83 6.54
C GLN A 131 6.85 -11.21 5.29
N TYR A 132 7.96 -10.50 5.05
CA TYR A 132 8.78 -10.63 3.85
C TYR A 132 10.19 -11.09 4.24
N SER A 133 10.47 -12.41 4.13
CA SER A 133 11.76 -13.01 4.47
C SER A 133 12.83 -12.85 3.39
N ASP A 134 12.40 -12.64 2.14
CA ASP A 134 13.24 -12.73 0.94
C ASP A 134 13.74 -11.36 0.45
N VAL A 135 13.59 -10.31 1.28
CA VAL A 135 14.04 -8.95 0.99
C VAL A 135 14.84 -8.37 2.15
N VAL A 136 15.71 -7.43 1.84
CA VAL A 136 16.41 -6.61 2.85
C VAL A 136 15.58 -5.36 3.10
N ALA A 137 14.89 -5.31 4.24
CA ALA A 137 14.08 -4.18 4.64
C ALA A 137 14.82 -3.25 5.61
N VAL A 138 14.78 -1.96 5.33
CA VAL A 138 15.34 -0.90 6.18
C VAL A 138 14.20 -0.05 6.71
N PRO A 139 13.97 0.01 8.04
CA PRO A 139 12.92 0.83 8.65
C PRO A 139 13.07 2.32 8.29
N VAL A 140 11.95 2.96 7.99
CA VAL A 140 11.85 4.36 7.55
C VAL A 140 11.05 5.21 8.53
N TYR A 141 9.84 4.76 8.89
CA TYR A 141 8.93 5.56 9.69
C TYR A 141 7.89 4.67 10.39
N ASP A 142 7.62 4.93 11.66
CA ASP A 142 6.52 4.30 12.39
C ASP A 142 5.27 5.19 12.25
N ASP A 143 4.35 4.77 11.38
CA ASP A 143 3.18 5.52 10.92
C ASP A 143 1.97 5.23 11.81
N GLU A 144 1.66 6.20 12.68
CA GLU A 144 0.56 6.14 13.64
C GLU A 144 -0.81 6.28 12.95
N PHE A 145 -1.81 5.56 13.43
CA PHE A 145 -3.18 5.66 12.92
C PHE A 145 -4.01 6.65 13.72
N PHE A 146 -4.87 7.37 12.99
CA PHE A 146 -5.81 8.36 13.48
C PHE A 146 -7.24 7.92 13.22
N VAL A 147 -8.15 8.29 14.12
CA VAL A 147 -9.59 8.15 13.91
C VAL A 147 -10.06 9.27 12.99
N VAL A 148 -10.82 8.89 11.95
CA VAL A 148 -11.49 9.83 11.04
C VAL A 148 -12.98 9.72 11.24
N LEU A 149 -13.62 10.86 11.54
CA LEU A 149 -15.02 10.99 11.93
C LEU A 149 -15.74 11.99 11.02
N PRO A 150 -17.05 11.81 10.79
CA PRO A 150 -17.87 12.90 10.28
C PRO A 150 -17.76 14.14 11.17
N PRO A 151 -17.84 15.36 10.63
CA PRO A 151 -17.68 16.58 11.44
C PRO A 151 -18.80 16.76 12.48
N THR A 152 -19.96 16.15 12.24
CA THR A 152 -21.11 16.15 13.15
C THR A 152 -21.07 15.08 14.23
N HIS A 153 -20.07 14.20 14.19
CA HIS A 153 -19.96 13.10 15.14
C HIS A 153 -19.72 13.62 16.57
N ARG A 154 -20.35 13.01 17.60
CA ARG A 154 -20.25 13.41 19.02
C ARG A 154 -18.80 13.51 19.55
N LEU A 155 -17.87 12.76 18.97
CA LEU A 155 -16.45 12.77 19.33
C LEU A 155 -15.59 13.61 18.37
N ALA A 156 -16.18 14.34 17.44
CA ALA A 156 -15.42 15.14 16.47
C ALA A 156 -14.65 16.31 17.11
N THR A 157 -15.01 16.75 18.31
CA THR A 157 -14.39 17.89 19.01
C THR A 157 -13.39 17.50 20.08
N VAL A 158 -13.28 16.20 20.45
CA VAL A 158 -12.32 15.76 21.46
C VAL A 158 -10.91 15.62 20.86
N ALA A 159 -9.87 15.81 21.66
CA ALA A 159 -8.50 15.70 21.17
C ALA A 159 -8.08 14.25 20.88
N GLU A 160 -8.50 13.32 21.72
CA GLU A 160 -8.20 11.90 21.60
C GLU A 160 -9.48 11.08 21.78
N VAL A 161 -9.63 10.03 20.98
CA VAL A 161 -10.83 9.17 20.94
C VAL A 161 -10.47 7.78 21.43
N PRO A 162 -11.10 7.28 22.50
CA PRO A 162 -11.01 5.88 22.88
C PRO A 162 -11.69 5.01 21.82
N LEU A 163 -10.99 4.03 21.25
CA LEU A 163 -11.56 3.16 20.21
C LEU A 163 -12.82 2.43 20.67
N LEU A 164 -12.87 2.02 21.95
CA LEU A 164 -14.07 1.38 22.51
C LEU A 164 -15.32 2.26 22.42
N ALA A 165 -15.19 3.60 22.43
CA ALA A 165 -16.31 4.51 22.26
C ALA A 165 -16.92 4.49 20.83
N LEU A 166 -16.26 3.81 19.91
CA LEU A 166 -16.70 3.61 18.51
C LEU A 166 -17.10 2.16 18.23
N ALA A 167 -17.29 1.33 19.25
CA ALA A 167 -17.57 -0.10 19.08
C ALA A 167 -18.86 -0.36 18.30
N ASP A 168 -19.88 0.49 18.50
CA ASP A 168 -21.20 0.35 17.86
C ASP A 168 -21.30 1.13 16.52
N GLU A 169 -20.23 1.81 16.10
CA GLU A 169 -20.22 2.56 14.85
C GLU A 169 -20.02 1.65 13.62
N GLN A 170 -20.50 2.09 12.47
CA GLN A 170 -20.19 1.45 11.21
C GLN A 170 -18.78 1.87 10.75
N TRP A 171 -17.99 0.91 10.26
CA TRP A 171 -16.61 1.17 9.87
C TRP A 171 -16.42 1.15 8.36
N VAL A 172 -15.66 2.13 7.89
CA VAL A 172 -15.15 2.21 6.52
C VAL A 172 -13.65 1.90 6.56
N VAL A 173 -13.18 0.95 5.77
CA VAL A 173 -11.77 0.53 5.78
C VAL A 173 -11.14 0.64 4.40
N SER A 174 -9.82 0.89 4.39
CA SER A 174 -9.03 0.84 3.16
C SER A 174 -8.45 -0.57 3.03
N SER A 175 -9.06 -1.40 2.23
CA SER A 175 -8.52 -2.63 1.64
C SER A 175 -9.64 -3.49 1.06
N ALA A 176 -9.50 -3.88 -0.18
CA ALA A 176 -10.43 -4.81 -0.82
C ALA A 176 -10.23 -6.26 -0.31
N THR A 177 -9.01 -6.67 0.00
CA THR A 177 -8.67 -8.09 0.26
C THR A 177 -8.61 -8.49 1.73
N GLY A 178 -8.50 -7.55 2.66
CA GLY A 178 -8.42 -7.84 4.11
C GLY A 178 -7.12 -8.46 4.61
N THR A 179 -6.14 -8.73 3.74
CA THR A 179 -4.84 -9.35 4.08
C THR A 179 -3.73 -8.31 4.28
N CYS A 180 -3.93 -7.09 3.80
CA CYS A 180 -2.92 -6.05 3.87
C CYS A 180 -2.56 -5.68 5.33
N PRO A 181 -1.33 -5.25 5.60
CA PRO A 181 -0.88 -4.87 6.95
C PRO A 181 -1.79 -3.85 7.63
N ASP A 182 -2.32 -2.87 6.90
CA ASP A 182 -3.21 -1.84 7.44
C ASP A 182 -4.51 -2.44 8.00
N THR A 183 -5.10 -3.41 7.31
CA THR A 183 -6.28 -4.13 7.80
C THR A 183 -5.97 -4.92 9.07
N ARG A 184 -4.79 -5.53 9.15
CA ARG A 184 -4.35 -6.25 10.37
C ARG A 184 -4.16 -5.28 11.54
N VAL A 185 -3.52 -4.12 11.32
CA VAL A 185 -3.38 -3.07 12.34
C VAL A 185 -4.75 -2.62 12.83
N PHE A 186 -5.70 -2.36 11.93
CA PHE A 186 -7.07 -1.98 12.26
C PHE A 186 -7.77 -3.03 13.13
N HIS A 187 -7.81 -4.28 12.67
CA HIS A 187 -8.47 -5.35 13.44
C HIS A 187 -7.78 -5.63 14.78
N ASN A 188 -6.45 -5.56 14.83
CA ASN A 188 -5.70 -5.70 16.07
C ASN A 188 -6.04 -4.57 17.05
N ALA A 189 -6.14 -3.33 16.58
CA ALA A 189 -6.51 -2.19 17.40
C ALA A 189 -7.91 -2.34 18.01
N CYS A 190 -8.91 -2.71 17.20
CA CYS A 190 -10.27 -2.96 17.66
C CYS A 190 -10.34 -4.12 18.68
N ARG A 191 -9.63 -5.21 18.41
CA ARG A 191 -9.55 -6.36 19.34
C ARG A 191 -8.91 -5.99 20.67
N HIS A 192 -7.83 -5.21 20.65
CA HIS A 192 -7.21 -4.72 21.89
C HIS A 192 -8.11 -3.73 22.65
N ALA A 193 -8.98 -3.01 21.94
CA ALA A 193 -9.98 -2.15 22.56
C ALA A 193 -11.22 -2.92 23.06
N GLY A 194 -11.30 -4.26 22.82
CA GLY A 194 -12.33 -5.14 23.35
C GLY A 194 -13.56 -5.32 22.48
N PHE A 195 -13.49 -5.01 21.16
CA PHE A 195 -14.62 -5.17 20.26
C PHE A 195 -14.22 -5.71 18.87
N VAL A 196 -15.23 -6.20 18.15
CA VAL A 196 -15.12 -6.60 16.73
C VAL A 196 -15.84 -5.52 15.89
N PRO A 197 -15.15 -4.86 14.94
CA PRO A 197 -15.75 -3.78 14.18
C PRO A 197 -16.78 -4.28 13.17
N SER A 198 -17.90 -3.54 13.03
CA SER A 198 -18.88 -3.75 11.96
C SER A 198 -18.43 -3.00 10.70
N VAL A 199 -17.79 -3.70 9.76
CA VAL A 199 -17.29 -3.11 8.51
C VAL A 199 -18.39 -3.11 7.46
N THR A 200 -18.84 -1.92 7.07
CA THR A 200 -19.91 -1.73 6.08
C THR A 200 -19.37 -1.44 4.68
N PHE A 201 -18.28 -0.67 4.60
CA PHE A 201 -17.68 -0.28 3.32
C PHE A 201 -16.18 -0.61 3.29
N ARG A 202 -15.74 -1.05 2.10
CA ARG A 202 -14.32 -1.24 1.76
C ARG A 202 -14.00 -0.40 0.55
N ALA A 203 -12.88 0.30 0.57
CA ALA A 203 -12.40 1.11 -0.54
C ALA A 203 -10.93 0.78 -0.81
N GLU A 204 -10.45 1.04 -2.02
CA GLU A 204 -9.05 0.74 -2.38
C GLU A 204 -8.08 1.83 -1.90
N ASP A 205 -8.57 3.04 -1.67
CA ASP A 205 -7.75 4.18 -1.27
C ASP A 205 -8.34 5.00 -0.13
N TYR A 206 -7.46 5.69 0.61
CA TYR A 206 -7.86 6.50 1.76
C TYR A 206 -8.61 7.78 1.41
N SER A 207 -8.53 8.29 0.18
CA SER A 207 -9.32 9.45 -0.27
C SER A 207 -10.79 9.08 -0.37
N THR A 208 -11.08 7.91 -0.95
CA THR A 208 -12.43 7.34 -1.00
C THR A 208 -12.95 7.01 0.39
N VAL A 209 -12.13 6.41 1.27
CA VAL A 209 -12.50 6.18 2.68
C VAL A 209 -12.93 7.47 3.35
N GLN A 210 -12.14 8.55 3.24
CA GLN A 210 -12.47 9.84 3.83
C GLN A 210 -13.74 10.45 3.22
N GLY A 211 -13.96 10.27 1.91
CA GLY A 211 -15.19 10.70 1.24
C GLY A 211 -16.44 10.03 1.80
N LEU A 212 -16.38 8.71 2.05
CA LEU A 212 -17.46 7.95 2.67
C LEU A 212 -17.72 8.40 4.11
N VAL A 213 -16.66 8.68 4.88
CA VAL A 213 -16.80 9.24 6.23
C VAL A 213 -17.42 10.63 6.20
N ALA A 214 -16.97 11.52 5.30
CA ALA A 214 -17.55 12.86 5.13
C ALA A 214 -19.06 12.81 4.80
N ALA A 215 -19.47 11.79 4.05
CA ALA A 215 -20.87 11.51 3.73
C ALA A 215 -21.67 10.87 4.90
N ASN A 216 -21.07 10.76 6.10
CA ASN A 216 -21.69 10.16 7.30
C ASN A 216 -22.08 8.67 7.12
N LEU A 217 -21.30 7.93 6.35
CA LEU A 217 -21.52 6.50 6.10
C LEU A 217 -20.76 5.59 7.08
N GLY A 218 -20.04 6.16 8.03
CA GLY A 218 -19.31 5.46 9.07
C GLY A 218 -18.10 6.24 9.57
N VAL A 219 -17.28 5.56 10.36
CA VAL A 219 -16.01 6.06 10.90
C VAL A 219 -14.84 5.25 10.34
N SER A 220 -13.62 5.76 10.44
CA SER A 220 -12.45 5.04 9.94
C SER A 220 -11.23 5.19 10.84
N LEU A 221 -10.26 4.31 10.63
CA LEU A 221 -8.91 4.41 11.19
C LEU A 221 -7.92 4.53 10.01
N VAL A 222 -7.19 5.64 9.95
CA VAL A 222 -6.38 6.05 8.80
C VAL A 222 -4.95 6.35 9.25
N PRO A 223 -3.89 5.85 8.59
CA PRO A 223 -2.51 6.15 8.97
C PRO A 223 -2.15 7.62 8.72
N SER A 224 -1.19 8.16 9.48
CA SER A 224 -0.83 9.59 9.45
C SER A 224 -0.42 10.06 8.06
N LEU A 225 0.31 9.23 7.30
CA LEU A 225 0.69 9.57 5.92
C LEU A 225 -0.52 9.79 4.99
N ALA A 226 -1.61 9.07 5.20
CA ALA A 226 -2.85 9.27 4.46
C ALA A 226 -3.72 10.40 5.06
N ALA A 227 -3.60 10.64 6.37
CA ALA A 227 -4.28 11.72 7.05
C ALA A 227 -3.68 13.10 6.73
N ALA A 228 -2.41 13.17 6.32
CA ALA A 228 -1.73 14.42 5.94
C ALA A 228 -2.44 15.20 4.82
N GLY A 229 -3.12 14.48 3.92
CA GLY A 229 -3.96 15.04 2.86
C GLY A 229 -5.45 14.97 3.17
N ALA A 230 -5.84 14.94 4.46
CA ALA A 230 -7.23 14.76 4.84
C ALA A 230 -8.11 15.88 4.29
N ARG A 231 -9.33 15.47 3.91
CA ARG A 231 -10.39 16.39 3.51
C ARG A 231 -10.71 17.35 4.65
N THR A 232 -11.09 18.57 4.31
CA THR A 232 -11.47 19.59 5.31
C THR A 232 -12.84 19.37 5.93
N ASP A 233 -13.63 18.45 5.36
CA ASP A 233 -14.98 18.09 5.81
C ASP A 233 -14.99 16.76 6.59
N VAL A 234 -13.88 16.35 7.18
CA VAL A 234 -13.79 15.27 8.17
C VAL A 234 -13.04 15.74 9.43
N ALA A 235 -13.35 15.14 10.56
CA ALA A 235 -12.60 15.36 11.80
C ALA A 235 -11.58 14.23 11.99
N VAL A 236 -10.29 14.56 12.01
CA VAL A 236 -9.21 13.61 12.28
C VAL A 236 -8.79 13.77 13.73
N ARG A 237 -8.70 12.66 14.48
CA ARG A 237 -8.41 12.67 15.93
C ARG A 237 -7.42 11.55 16.27
N ARG A 238 -6.63 11.78 17.29
CA ARG A 238 -5.72 10.77 17.84
C ARG A 238 -6.51 9.65 18.51
N VAL A 239 -5.94 8.45 18.49
CA VAL A 239 -6.44 7.34 19.31
C VAL A 239 -5.97 7.53 20.73
N ALA A 240 -6.88 7.46 21.70
CA ALA A 240 -6.56 7.50 23.12
C ALA A 240 -5.91 6.18 23.58
N GLY A 241 -4.90 6.27 24.42
CA GLY A 241 -4.21 5.11 24.98
C GLY A 241 -3.22 4.47 24.02
N ARG A 242 -3.35 3.15 23.74
CA ARG A 242 -2.45 2.43 22.83
C ARG A 242 -2.72 2.85 21.40
N ARG A 243 -1.77 3.53 20.79
CA ARG A 243 -1.86 4.01 19.41
C ARG A 243 -1.51 2.89 18.43
N PRO A 244 -2.39 2.59 17.45
CA PRO A 244 -2.06 1.64 16.40
C PRO A 244 -1.00 2.21 15.47
N VAL A 245 -0.04 1.37 15.07
CA VAL A 245 1.11 1.78 14.25
C VAL A 245 1.35 0.72 13.19
N ARG A 246 1.65 1.15 11.96
CA ARG A 246 2.33 0.34 10.95
C ARG A 246 3.76 0.84 10.79
N ARG A 247 4.70 -0.03 10.49
CA ARG A 247 6.07 0.36 10.17
C ARG A 247 6.24 0.46 8.67
N ILE A 248 6.66 1.61 8.19
CA ILE A 248 7.09 1.80 6.81
C ILE A 248 8.56 1.40 6.73
N ALA A 249 8.90 0.60 5.72
CA ALA A 249 10.27 0.24 5.40
C ALA A 249 10.55 0.40 3.91
N VAL A 250 11.80 0.63 3.54
CA VAL A 250 12.27 0.51 2.16
C VAL A 250 12.95 -0.84 2.01
N ALA A 251 12.47 -1.64 1.07
CA ALA A 251 12.98 -2.98 0.77
C ALA A 251 13.74 -3.01 -0.55
N THR A 252 14.74 -3.88 -0.62
CA THR A 252 15.49 -4.23 -1.82
C THR A 252 15.71 -5.75 -1.85
N ALA A 253 15.87 -6.36 -3.02
CA ALA A 253 16.09 -7.79 -3.14
C ALA A 253 17.36 -8.26 -2.41
N THR A 254 18.43 -7.46 -2.48
CA THR A 254 19.70 -7.68 -1.77
C THR A 254 20.17 -6.37 -1.16
N ALA A 255 21.09 -6.42 -0.19
CA ALA A 255 21.67 -5.21 0.38
C ALA A 255 22.41 -4.39 -0.71
N PRO A 256 22.04 -3.12 -0.95
CA PRO A 256 22.67 -2.32 -1.97
C PRO A 256 24.15 -2.10 -1.69
N GLU A 257 24.98 -2.22 -2.72
CA GLU A 257 26.41 -1.93 -2.59
C GLU A 257 26.65 -0.45 -2.25
N ARG A 258 27.61 -0.21 -1.35
CA ARG A 258 27.96 1.15 -0.93
C ARG A 258 28.45 1.99 -2.12
N GLY A 259 28.02 3.23 -2.18
CA GLY A 259 28.42 4.16 -3.25
C GLY A 259 27.55 4.07 -4.51
N THR A 260 26.63 3.12 -4.59
CA THR A 260 25.69 3.05 -5.72
C THR A 260 24.54 4.06 -5.56
N ALA A 261 23.91 4.38 -6.67
CA ALA A 261 22.72 5.25 -6.69
C ALA A 261 21.58 4.63 -5.84
N LEU A 262 21.41 3.30 -5.88
CA LEU A 262 20.41 2.59 -5.08
C LEU A 262 20.68 2.70 -3.57
N ALA A 263 21.94 2.56 -3.14
CA ALA A 263 22.32 2.75 -1.73
C ALA A 263 22.04 4.19 -1.25
N THR A 264 22.33 5.18 -2.11
CA THR A 264 21.99 6.59 -1.84
C THR A 264 20.49 6.80 -1.72
N TRP A 265 19.70 6.20 -2.63
CA TRP A 265 18.25 6.25 -2.58
C TRP A 265 17.69 5.71 -1.26
N VAL A 266 18.08 4.49 -0.86
CA VAL A 266 17.66 3.87 0.40
C VAL A 266 18.02 4.76 1.60
N ALA A 267 19.25 5.30 1.64
CA ALA A 267 19.68 6.20 2.71
C ALA A 267 18.85 7.49 2.77
N LEU A 268 18.51 8.07 1.62
CA LEU A 268 17.70 9.29 1.55
C LEU A 268 16.25 9.05 1.99
N VAL A 269 15.62 7.96 1.56
CA VAL A 269 14.27 7.58 2.00
C VAL A 269 14.24 7.40 3.52
N ARG A 270 15.20 6.66 4.09
CA ARG A 270 15.33 6.49 5.54
C ARG A 270 15.54 7.84 6.26
N ASN A 271 16.39 8.71 5.74
CA ASN A 271 16.67 10.03 6.34
C ASN A 271 15.46 10.97 6.26
N VAL A 272 14.63 10.85 5.23
CA VAL A 272 13.37 11.59 5.13
C VAL A 272 12.40 11.07 6.19
N GLY A 273 12.21 9.75 6.29
CA GLY A 273 11.31 9.15 7.27
C GLY A 273 11.70 9.47 8.71
N ALA A 274 13.00 9.40 9.04
CA ALA A 274 13.50 9.72 10.38
C ALA A 274 13.23 11.17 10.85
N ARG A 275 12.85 12.06 9.93
CA ARG A 275 12.48 13.46 10.22
C ARG A 275 10.98 13.68 10.21
N LEU A 276 10.19 12.67 9.84
CA LEU A 276 8.74 12.76 9.91
C LEU A 276 8.30 12.53 11.36
N THR A 277 7.44 13.41 11.83
CA THR A 277 6.67 13.20 13.06
C THR A 277 5.19 13.16 12.69
N ALA A 278 4.39 12.45 13.47
CA ALA A 278 2.94 12.41 13.23
C ALA A 278 2.34 13.82 13.28
N ASP A 279 2.90 14.73 14.10
CA ASP A 279 2.47 16.11 14.20
C ASP A 279 2.87 16.97 12.99
N GLU A 280 4.02 16.71 12.38
CA GLU A 280 4.44 17.41 11.16
C GLU A 280 3.73 16.87 9.91
N VAL A 281 3.42 15.58 9.91
CA VAL A 281 2.67 14.93 8.82
C VAL A 281 1.21 15.34 8.90
N TYR A 282 0.64 15.41 10.10
CA TYR A 282 -0.71 15.83 10.35
C TYR A 282 -0.76 16.96 11.40
N SER A 283 -0.69 18.19 10.92
CA SER A 283 -1.02 19.35 11.74
C SER A 283 -2.54 19.44 11.88
N VAL A 284 -3.08 19.10 13.06
CA VAL A 284 -4.50 19.32 13.36
C VAL A 284 -4.82 20.81 13.12
N PRO A 285 -5.71 21.16 12.19
CA PRO A 285 -6.12 22.54 12.05
C PRO A 285 -6.74 22.99 13.38
N ALA A 286 -6.15 23.98 14.03
CA ALA A 286 -6.64 24.54 15.29
C ALA A 286 -7.93 25.36 15.13
N ARG A 287 -8.70 25.17 14.05
CA ARG A 287 -9.94 25.90 13.83
C ARG A 287 -11.15 25.02 14.12
N PRO A 288 -12.03 25.46 15.05
CA PRO A 288 -13.35 24.85 15.17
C PRO A 288 -14.09 25.02 13.85
N PHE A 289 -14.77 23.96 13.39
CA PHE A 289 -15.65 24.05 12.23
C PHE A 289 -16.72 25.12 12.52
N SER A 290 -16.70 26.23 11.76
CA SER A 290 -17.82 27.15 11.71
C SER A 290 -18.87 26.50 10.83
N VAL A 291 -19.91 25.97 11.44
CA VAL A 291 -21.13 25.55 10.73
C VAL A 291 -21.80 26.85 10.28
N ALA A 292 -21.78 27.13 8.96
CA ALA A 292 -22.58 28.16 8.35
C ALA A 292 -23.99 27.62 8.06
#